data_2e24cd4aa07f7f66473f4f1302f18297
#
_entry.id   2e24cd4aa07f7f66473f4f1302f18297
#
_cell.length_a   1.000
_cell.length_b   1.000
_cell.length_c   1.000
_cell.angle_alpha   90.00
_cell.angle_beta   90.00
_cell.angle_gamma   90.00
#
_symmetry.space_group_name_H-M   'P 1'
#
loop_
_entity.id
_entity.type
_entity.pdbx_description
1 polymer ?
#
loop_
_entity_poly.entity_id
_entity_poly.type
_entity_poly.pdbx_seq_one_letter_code
_entity_poly.pdbx_strand_id
1 'polypeptide(L)'
;MNYAEILSRRLKKAGRDFAKGQAVDKKEQLQVILREIMQEGQDTGTFFPWTEAVRRLNMEEMEQLLLCASWGLCAVEGSISAESFRKLYMEIYEEEPENTASLPTWYRPADGRIVLAEVMFSFLEGKSPELPSGVKLVLPREEHSYGTESILEDGKKIFRLAEKRGGSLIFCLTGEKGSGRTFLMEQLAAEEGMTLLLMDGDRFQGGRRELNDCILCTALYDSFFCIRMGKEEREGLLQDLADCFTFFGMIRDADRPLTERTEAAVLTRSTERPDRQLKEQMAEDVLGEIWHTLPETMKKAQIAGRQLPTGTYLQYLKNIRAEAESGMTIENTVLLPAAGTRLQLLPATRSFAELKLPAAQYQKLQQICRMISAKEQVLEQWGFGQKFSYGNGISILFYGAPGTGKTMAAQVMANELGMPLYRVDLSQLISKYIGETQKNIGRIFEEADKCDCILLFDEADAIFTKRSDVSDAQDRYSNAETAYLLQRIEQYSGVSILATNLLQNFDDAFRRRISYMVHFPMPDAALRKELWESIFPKDTPVAGEVDALMLAQAFELSGASIKNAALHGALLAASEGVPVGMKHLLGGIENEYGKQGKNFSTSQRELLEAFL
;
A
#
# COMPACT_ATOMS: atom_id res chain seq x y z
N MET A 1 33.90 -30.96 3.66
CA MET A 1 33.28 -30.87 4.98
C MET A 1 33.92 -29.67 5.66
N ASN A 2 33.14 -28.66 6.04
CA ASN A 2 33.66 -27.45 6.68
C ASN A 2 34.15 -27.79 8.10
N TYR A 3 35.19 -27.11 8.60
CA TYR A 3 35.76 -27.33 9.95
C TYR A 3 34.70 -27.23 11.05
N ALA A 4 33.79 -26.25 10.96
CA ALA A 4 32.65 -26.10 11.85
C ALA A 4 31.73 -27.34 11.89
N GLU A 5 31.52 -28.04 10.76
CA GLU A 5 30.75 -29.29 10.71
C GLU A 5 31.44 -30.43 11.46
N ILE A 6 32.77 -30.46 11.43
CA ILE A 6 33.55 -31.47 12.17
C ILE A 6 33.41 -31.23 13.67
N LEU A 7 33.54 -29.99 14.13
CA LEU A 7 33.36 -29.61 15.52
C LEU A 7 31.95 -29.89 16.03
N SER A 8 30.94 -29.54 15.24
CA SER A 8 29.53 -29.84 15.55
C SER A 8 29.27 -31.34 15.72
N ARG A 9 29.84 -32.17 14.84
CA ARG A 9 29.73 -33.64 14.96
C ARG A 9 30.45 -34.18 16.21
N ARG A 10 31.65 -33.64 16.52
CA ARG A 10 32.42 -34.01 17.71
C ARG A 10 31.64 -33.69 18.97
N LEU A 11 31.06 -32.48 19.09
CA LEU A 11 30.23 -32.04 20.20
C LEU A 11 28.97 -32.88 20.37
N LYS A 12 28.20 -33.05 19.31
CA LYS A 12 26.96 -33.86 19.35
C LYS A 12 27.23 -35.30 19.78
N LYS A 13 28.35 -35.89 19.32
CA LYS A 13 28.76 -37.23 19.75
C LYS A 13 29.13 -37.24 21.23
N ALA A 14 29.96 -36.32 21.70
CA ALA A 14 30.39 -36.23 23.08
C ALA A 14 29.21 -36.01 24.05
N GLY A 15 28.30 -35.09 23.73
CA GLY A 15 27.08 -34.82 24.50
C GLY A 15 26.15 -36.02 24.56
N ARG A 16 25.94 -36.74 23.46
CA ARG A 16 25.15 -37.96 23.41
C ARG A 16 25.78 -39.11 24.24
N ASP A 17 27.11 -39.33 24.12
CA ASP A 17 27.84 -40.37 24.84
C ASP A 17 27.80 -40.09 26.35
N PHE A 18 27.91 -38.83 26.75
CA PHE A 18 27.69 -38.39 28.12
C PHE A 18 26.26 -38.72 28.61
N ALA A 19 25.24 -38.28 27.89
CA ALA A 19 23.85 -38.47 28.28
C ALA A 19 23.42 -39.95 28.35
N LYS A 20 24.03 -40.83 27.55
CA LYS A 20 23.76 -42.28 27.55
C LYS A 20 24.57 -43.06 28.60
N GLY A 21 25.41 -42.42 29.38
CA GLY A 21 26.13 -43.06 30.44
C GLY A 21 27.29 -43.98 29.98
N GLN A 22 27.85 -43.75 28.82
CA GLN A 22 28.85 -44.64 28.19
C GLN A 22 30.31 -44.36 28.56
N ALA A 23 30.59 -43.36 29.45
CA ALA A 23 31.96 -43.03 29.89
C ALA A 23 32.11 -43.11 31.44
N VAL A 24 33.31 -43.41 31.93
CA VAL A 24 33.56 -43.63 33.39
C VAL A 24 33.76 -42.30 34.14
N ASP A 25 34.37 -41.25 33.50
CA ASP A 25 34.56 -39.88 34.05
C ASP A 25 33.88 -38.84 33.15
N LYS A 26 32.58 -38.88 33.14
CA LYS A 26 31.76 -38.27 32.09
C LYS A 26 31.75 -36.75 32.11
N LYS A 27 31.56 -36.13 33.29
CA LYS A 27 31.44 -34.68 33.47
C LYS A 27 32.76 -33.97 33.13
N GLU A 28 33.86 -34.43 33.71
CA GLU A 28 35.18 -33.85 33.45
C GLU A 28 35.64 -34.01 31.99
N GLN A 29 35.38 -35.16 31.37
CA GLN A 29 35.73 -35.37 29.96
C GLN A 29 34.94 -34.46 29.03
N LEU A 30 33.65 -34.26 29.27
CA LEU A 30 32.84 -33.35 28.48
C LEU A 30 33.27 -31.89 28.68
N GLN A 31 33.61 -31.49 29.91
CA GLN A 31 34.18 -30.17 30.22
C GLN A 31 35.50 -29.93 29.47
N VAL A 32 36.38 -30.91 29.42
CA VAL A 32 37.63 -30.78 28.66
C VAL A 32 37.36 -30.58 27.17
N ILE A 33 36.45 -31.39 26.59
CA ILE A 33 36.08 -31.26 25.17
C ILE A 33 35.47 -29.91 24.89
N LEU A 34 34.58 -29.39 25.75
CA LEU A 34 33.97 -28.07 25.60
C LEU A 34 35.03 -26.96 25.64
N ARG A 35 35.98 -27.00 26.59
CA ARG A 35 37.07 -26.03 26.68
C ARG A 35 37.98 -26.06 25.45
N GLU A 36 38.35 -27.26 24.97
CA GLU A 36 39.14 -27.41 23.74
C GLU A 36 38.42 -26.78 22.55
N ILE A 37 37.13 -27.05 22.36
CA ILE A 37 36.34 -26.54 21.23
C ILE A 37 36.13 -25.02 21.34
N MET A 38 35.95 -24.49 22.55
CA MET A 38 35.88 -23.05 22.77
C MET A 38 37.20 -22.36 22.41
N GLN A 39 38.34 -22.95 22.81
CA GLN A 39 39.66 -22.45 22.46
C GLN A 39 39.92 -22.52 20.96
N GLU A 40 39.64 -23.67 20.33
CA GLU A 40 39.81 -23.87 18.89
C GLU A 40 38.94 -22.88 18.08
N GLY A 41 37.71 -22.58 18.54
CA GLY A 41 36.83 -21.60 17.91
C GLY A 41 37.39 -20.17 17.97
N GLN A 42 38.02 -19.81 19.08
CA GLN A 42 38.68 -18.50 19.25
C GLN A 42 39.95 -18.38 18.41
N ASP A 43 40.81 -19.41 18.42
CA ASP A 43 42.10 -19.39 17.73
C ASP A 43 41.99 -19.36 16.21
N THR A 44 40.95 -19.97 15.65
CA THR A 44 40.74 -20.03 14.19
C THR A 44 39.99 -18.83 13.60
N GLY A 45 39.35 -18.00 14.42
CA GLY A 45 38.52 -16.89 13.97
C GLY A 45 37.32 -17.33 13.07
N THR A 46 37.05 -18.63 13.01
CA THR A 46 35.97 -19.20 12.19
C THR A 46 34.66 -19.13 12.97
N PHE A 47 33.58 -18.63 12.33
CA PHE A 47 32.24 -18.66 12.93
C PHE A 47 31.85 -20.10 13.26
N PHE A 48 31.66 -20.37 14.54
CA PHE A 48 31.18 -21.66 15.04
C PHE A 48 29.92 -21.43 15.88
N PRO A 49 28.76 -21.97 15.48
CA PRO A 49 27.46 -21.67 16.13
C PRO A 49 27.45 -21.93 17.64
N TRP A 50 28.12 -22.99 18.09
CA TRP A 50 28.21 -23.32 19.52
C TRP A 50 28.91 -22.23 20.34
N THR A 51 30.09 -21.81 19.93
CA THR A 51 30.86 -20.78 20.66
C THR A 51 30.14 -19.45 20.66
N GLU A 52 29.47 -19.12 19.57
CA GLU A 52 28.65 -17.93 19.47
C GLU A 52 27.39 -18.00 20.36
N ALA A 53 26.68 -19.14 20.42
CA ALA A 53 25.55 -19.32 21.33
C ALA A 53 25.97 -19.15 22.79
N VAL A 54 27.08 -19.77 23.19
CA VAL A 54 27.64 -19.65 24.56
C VAL A 54 27.97 -18.20 24.88
N ARG A 55 28.62 -17.48 23.97
CA ARG A 55 29.03 -16.10 24.17
C ARG A 55 27.79 -15.16 24.23
N ARG A 56 26.86 -15.30 23.27
CA ARG A 56 25.71 -14.41 23.14
C ARG A 56 24.67 -14.57 24.23
N LEU A 57 24.50 -15.78 24.74
CA LEU A 57 23.60 -16.06 25.85
C LEU A 57 24.30 -16.03 27.23
N ASN A 58 25.59 -15.70 27.25
CA ASN A 58 26.42 -15.66 28.47
C ASN A 58 26.25 -16.91 29.35
N MET A 59 26.35 -18.11 28.73
CA MET A 59 26.04 -19.36 29.36
C MET A 59 27.11 -19.75 30.39
N GLU A 60 26.66 -20.17 31.55
CA GLU A 60 27.52 -20.78 32.56
C GLU A 60 27.97 -22.21 32.16
N GLU A 61 29.07 -22.72 32.77
CA GLU A 61 29.65 -24.03 32.42
C GLU A 61 28.63 -25.17 32.54
N MET A 62 27.77 -25.14 33.56
CA MET A 62 26.71 -26.12 33.75
C MET A 62 25.63 -26.08 32.66
N GLU A 63 25.24 -24.90 32.24
CA GLU A 63 24.30 -24.70 31.12
C GLU A 63 24.88 -25.21 29.80
N GLN A 64 26.17 -24.99 29.56
CA GLN A 64 26.89 -25.52 28.39
C GLN A 64 26.88 -27.05 28.38
N LEU A 65 27.13 -27.69 29.52
CA LEU A 65 27.10 -29.15 29.66
C LEU A 65 25.70 -29.68 29.34
N LEU A 66 24.67 -29.09 29.95
CA LEU A 66 23.29 -29.49 29.76
C LEU A 66 22.83 -29.29 28.30
N LEU A 67 23.19 -28.14 27.68
CA LEU A 67 22.86 -27.87 26.28
C LEU A 67 23.56 -28.86 25.34
N CYS A 68 24.88 -29.16 25.57
CA CYS A 68 25.62 -30.08 24.74
C CYS A 68 25.02 -31.49 24.77
N ALA A 69 24.72 -31.99 25.96
CA ALA A 69 24.11 -33.30 26.15
C ALA A 69 22.71 -33.38 25.52
N SER A 70 21.89 -32.35 25.74
CA SER A 70 20.55 -32.26 25.21
C SER A 70 20.53 -32.15 23.68
N TRP A 71 21.44 -31.34 23.11
CA TRP A 71 21.59 -31.22 21.65
C TRP A 71 22.03 -32.55 21.01
N GLY A 72 22.99 -33.24 21.65
CA GLY A 72 23.43 -34.54 21.18
C GLY A 72 22.33 -35.60 21.15
N LEU A 73 21.38 -35.58 22.09
CA LEU A 73 20.23 -36.48 22.13
C LEU A 73 19.15 -36.02 21.12
N CYS A 74 18.77 -34.76 21.13
CA CYS A 74 17.73 -34.20 20.23
C CYS A 74 18.12 -34.36 18.77
N ALA A 75 19.39 -34.26 18.41
CA ALA A 75 19.86 -34.44 17.04
C ALA A 75 19.61 -35.85 16.47
N VAL A 76 19.42 -36.86 17.35
CA VAL A 76 19.17 -38.25 16.95
C VAL A 76 17.75 -38.69 17.24
N GLU A 77 17.22 -38.32 18.39
CA GLU A 77 15.93 -38.80 18.91
C GLU A 77 14.80 -37.76 18.76
N GLY A 78 15.13 -36.55 18.28
CA GLY A 78 14.20 -35.44 18.15
C GLY A 78 13.79 -34.79 19.47
N SER A 79 13.83 -35.52 20.58
CA SER A 79 13.39 -35.05 21.90
C SER A 79 13.96 -35.95 23.01
N ILE A 80 13.93 -35.49 24.26
CA ILE A 80 14.42 -36.19 25.45
C ILE A 80 13.18 -36.52 26.32
N SER A 81 13.10 -37.74 26.89
CA SER A 81 12.06 -38.02 27.89
C SER A 81 12.28 -37.16 29.14
N ALA A 82 11.20 -36.73 29.79
CA ALA A 82 11.29 -35.90 31.00
C ALA A 82 12.11 -36.61 32.10
N GLU A 83 12.01 -37.92 32.20
CA GLU A 83 12.80 -38.71 33.16
C GLU A 83 14.28 -38.69 32.80
N SER A 84 14.64 -38.87 31.53
CA SER A 84 16.04 -38.82 31.07
C SER A 84 16.63 -37.43 31.24
N PHE A 85 15.85 -36.40 30.97
CA PHE A 85 16.26 -35.01 31.15
C PHE A 85 16.47 -34.69 32.64
N ARG A 86 15.57 -35.13 33.51
CA ARG A 86 15.73 -34.96 34.98
C ARG A 86 16.97 -35.63 35.51
N LYS A 87 17.26 -36.86 35.07
CA LYS A 87 18.51 -37.57 35.44
C LYS A 87 19.74 -36.80 34.97
N LEU A 88 19.72 -36.32 33.75
CA LEU A 88 20.79 -35.52 33.17
C LEU A 88 21.01 -34.21 33.92
N TYR A 89 19.93 -33.52 34.28
CA TYR A 89 19.94 -32.29 35.06
C TYR A 89 20.58 -32.53 36.44
N MET A 90 20.10 -33.58 37.17
CA MET A 90 20.66 -33.97 38.47
C MET A 90 22.15 -34.37 38.40
N GLU A 91 22.58 -35.04 37.32
CA GLU A 91 23.99 -35.42 37.12
C GLU A 91 24.91 -34.19 36.91
N ILE A 92 24.36 -33.11 36.32
CA ILE A 92 25.09 -31.87 36.02
C ILE A 92 25.06 -30.90 37.22
N TYR A 93 23.88 -30.62 37.76
CA TYR A 93 23.67 -29.59 38.79
C TYR A 93 23.72 -30.14 40.22
N GLU A 94 23.68 -31.47 40.40
CA GLU A 94 23.63 -32.13 41.70
C GLU A 94 22.37 -31.83 42.54
N GLU A 95 21.37 -31.20 41.89
CA GLU A 95 20.09 -30.76 42.45
C GLU A 95 18.94 -31.19 41.56
N GLU A 96 17.73 -31.36 42.14
CA GLU A 96 16.52 -31.55 41.33
C GLU A 96 16.03 -30.25 40.73
N PRO A 97 15.57 -30.23 39.47
CA PRO A 97 14.94 -29.03 38.91
C PRO A 97 13.67 -28.71 39.71
N GLU A 98 13.60 -27.51 40.30
CA GLU A 98 12.46 -27.07 41.13
C GLU A 98 11.15 -27.09 40.38
N ASN A 99 11.18 -26.73 39.11
CA ASN A 99 10.01 -26.74 38.21
C ASN A 99 10.46 -26.66 36.74
N THR A 100 9.66 -27.16 35.81
CA THR A 100 9.89 -26.96 34.37
C THR A 100 9.85 -25.48 33.94
N ALA A 101 9.28 -24.60 34.75
CA ALA A 101 9.28 -23.16 34.54
C ALA A 101 10.62 -22.46 34.83
N SER A 102 11.51 -23.11 35.61
CA SER A 102 12.86 -22.59 35.93
C SER A 102 13.93 -22.99 34.92
N LEU A 103 13.55 -23.76 33.89
CA LEU A 103 14.48 -24.16 32.84
C LEU A 103 14.82 -22.96 31.92
N PRO A 104 16.07 -22.91 31.40
CA PRO A 104 16.43 -21.92 30.40
C PRO A 104 15.44 -21.86 29.23
N THR A 105 15.24 -20.68 28.66
CA THR A 105 14.20 -20.39 27.64
C THR A 105 14.35 -21.22 26.35
N TRP A 106 15.49 -21.85 26.14
CA TRP A 106 15.71 -22.73 24.99
C TRP A 106 15.24 -24.18 25.19
N TYR A 107 14.68 -24.54 26.35
CA TYR A 107 14.05 -25.84 26.59
C TYR A 107 12.51 -25.72 26.51
N ARG A 108 11.87 -26.70 25.87
CA ARG A 108 10.42 -26.76 25.67
C ARG A 108 9.88 -28.08 26.22
N PRO A 109 9.06 -28.07 27.27
CA PRO A 109 8.26 -29.23 27.65
C PRO A 109 7.16 -29.50 26.62
N ALA A 110 7.03 -30.74 26.16
CA ALA A 110 6.02 -31.18 25.22
C ALA A 110 5.64 -32.65 25.50
N ASP A 111 4.40 -32.92 25.88
CA ASP A 111 3.84 -34.27 26.08
C ASP A 111 4.72 -35.24 26.88
N GLY A 112 5.24 -34.79 28.04
CA GLY A 112 6.12 -35.59 28.89
C GLY A 112 7.55 -35.74 28.35
N ARG A 113 7.93 -34.95 27.35
CA ARG A 113 9.26 -34.88 26.78
C ARG A 113 9.80 -33.46 26.86
N ILE A 114 11.10 -33.31 26.71
CA ILE A 114 11.78 -32.02 26.59
C ILE A 114 12.42 -31.95 25.20
N VAL A 115 12.19 -30.84 24.51
CA VAL A 115 12.82 -30.53 23.22
C VAL A 115 13.59 -29.22 23.32
N LEU A 116 14.63 -29.06 22.51
CA LEU A 116 15.24 -27.75 22.32
C LEU A 116 14.30 -26.86 21.52
N ALA A 117 14.24 -25.57 21.85
CA ALA A 117 13.54 -24.59 21.03
C ALA A 117 14.08 -24.63 19.60
N GLU A 118 13.20 -24.59 18.60
CA GLU A 118 13.59 -24.73 17.18
C GLU A 118 14.61 -23.67 16.75
N VAL A 119 14.49 -22.45 17.29
CA VAL A 119 15.44 -21.35 17.04
C VAL A 119 16.84 -21.72 17.54
N MET A 120 16.96 -22.31 18.75
CA MET A 120 18.25 -22.76 19.29
C MET A 120 18.82 -23.93 18.49
N PHE A 121 17.97 -24.91 18.17
CA PHE A 121 18.38 -26.08 17.41
C PHE A 121 18.89 -25.69 16.02
N SER A 122 18.14 -24.86 15.30
CA SER A 122 18.52 -24.34 13.99
C SER A 122 19.83 -23.56 14.03
N PHE A 123 20.02 -22.72 15.04
CA PHE A 123 21.26 -21.96 15.20
C PHE A 123 22.49 -22.89 15.39
N LEU A 124 22.38 -23.87 16.28
CA LEU A 124 23.45 -24.84 16.51
C LEU A 124 23.76 -25.70 15.27
N GLU A 125 22.78 -25.96 14.41
CA GLU A 125 22.94 -26.65 13.13
C GLU A 125 23.44 -25.72 12.00
N GLY A 126 23.62 -24.42 12.26
CA GLY A 126 24.03 -23.44 11.25
C GLY A 126 22.95 -23.17 10.19
N LYS A 127 21.68 -23.33 10.55
CA LYS A 127 20.51 -23.13 9.68
C LYS A 127 19.80 -21.82 10.02
N SER A 128 18.99 -21.34 9.06
CA SER A 128 18.06 -20.24 9.32
C SER A 128 16.97 -20.69 10.31
N PRO A 129 16.52 -19.81 11.24
CA PRO A 129 15.52 -20.17 12.23
C PRO A 129 14.15 -20.38 11.61
N GLU A 130 13.40 -21.36 12.10
CA GLU A 130 11.96 -21.41 11.90
C GLU A 130 11.29 -20.47 12.90
N LEU A 131 10.66 -19.41 12.39
CA LEU A 131 10.07 -18.35 13.20
C LEU A 131 8.55 -18.54 13.36
N PRO A 132 7.95 -18.03 14.44
CA PRO A 132 6.52 -18.04 14.64
C PRO A 132 5.77 -17.36 13.48
N SER A 133 4.51 -17.74 13.27
CA SER A 133 3.65 -17.12 12.25
C SER A 133 3.57 -15.61 12.47
N GLY A 134 3.76 -14.83 11.39
CA GLY A 134 3.78 -13.37 11.45
C GLY A 134 5.12 -12.77 11.85
N VAL A 135 6.15 -13.55 12.15
CA VAL A 135 7.51 -13.07 12.45
C VAL A 135 8.46 -13.41 11.31
N LYS A 136 9.35 -12.51 10.96
CA LYS A 136 10.38 -12.73 9.94
C LYS A 136 11.67 -11.98 10.24
N LEU A 137 12.78 -12.58 9.84
CA LEU A 137 14.07 -11.91 9.80
C LEU A 137 14.19 -11.12 8.48
N VAL A 138 14.55 -9.85 8.57
CA VAL A 138 14.72 -8.96 7.42
C VAL A 138 16.20 -8.62 7.32
N LEU A 139 16.82 -9.01 6.22
CA LEU A 139 18.21 -8.68 5.94
C LEU A 139 18.31 -7.21 5.49
N PRO A 140 19.37 -6.49 5.89
CA PRO A 140 19.56 -5.11 5.49
C PRO A 140 19.73 -4.98 3.97
N ARG A 141 19.14 -3.91 3.41
CA ARG A 141 19.25 -3.56 2.00
C ARG A 141 20.24 -2.42 1.84
N GLU A 142 21.07 -2.50 0.82
CA GLU A 142 22.01 -1.44 0.42
C GLU A 142 21.29 -0.34 -0.38
N GLU A 143 20.24 0.25 0.19
CA GLU A 143 19.50 1.34 -0.45
C GLU A 143 19.67 2.63 0.37
N HIS A 144 19.72 3.77 -0.30
CA HIS A 144 19.82 5.07 0.36
C HIS A 144 18.48 5.49 0.96
N SER A 145 18.48 6.07 2.16
CA SER A 145 17.30 6.70 2.78
C SER A 145 17.30 8.19 2.47
N TYR A 146 16.12 8.74 2.23
CA TYR A 146 15.94 10.13 1.86
C TYR A 146 15.16 10.90 2.94
N GLY A 147 15.72 12.04 3.38
CA GLY A 147 15.06 12.96 4.31
C GLY A 147 14.82 12.39 5.71
N THR A 148 15.60 11.40 6.10
CA THR A 148 15.39 10.64 7.35
C THR A 148 16.59 10.64 8.27
N GLU A 149 17.65 11.40 7.94
CA GLU A 149 18.91 11.46 8.65
C GLU A 149 18.71 11.83 10.13
N SER A 150 17.83 12.79 10.41
CA SER A 150 17.51 13.19 11.79
C SER A 150 16.81 12.07 12.59
N ILE A 151 15.96 11.27 11.93
CA ILE A 151 15.27 10.13 12.55
C ILE A 151 16.26 9.02 12.87
N LEU A 152 17.19 8.74 11.95
CA LEU A 152 18.24 7.75 12.15
C LEU A 152 19.20 8.18 13.27
N GLU A 153 19.63 9.45 13.30
CA GLU A 153 20.47 9.97 14.40
C GLU A 153 19.76 9.89 15.76
N ASP A 154 18.48 10.22 15.81
CA ASP A 154 17.69 10.09 17.02
C ASP A 154 17.53 8.63 17.42
N GLY A 155 17.31 7.73 16.47
CA GLY A 155 17.29 6.29 16.69
C GLY A 155 18.58 5.80 17.35
N LYS A 156 19.76 6.16 16.83
CA LYS A 156 21.07 5.82 17.43
C LYS A 156 21.23 6.34 18.85
N LYS A 157 20.79 7.58 19.12
CA LYS A 157 20.80 8.12 20.49
C LYS A 157 19.93 7.30 21.43
N ILE A 158 18.78 6.83 20.93
CA ILE A 158 17.84 6.02 21.69
C ILE A 158 18.41 4.62 21.96
N PHE A 159 19.11 3.99 21.01
CA PHE A 159 19.83 2.73 21.24
C PHE A 159 20.82 2.87 22.40
N ARG A 160 21.67 3.88 22.35
CA ARG A 160 22.65 4.15 23.43
C ARG A 160 22.00 4.49 24.78
N LEU A 161 20.81 5.09 24.76
CA LEU A 161 20.03 5.35 25.96
C LEU A 161 19.46 4.07 26.55
N ALA A 162 18.97 3.16 25.70
CA ALA A 162 18.40 1.89 26.10
C ALA A 162 19.41 1.01 26.85
N GLU A 163 20.68 0.96 26.39
CA GLU A 163 21.76 0.24 27.05
C GLU A 163 22.07 0.72 28.48
N LYS A 164 21.78 2.00 28.78
CA LYS A 164 22.12 2.64 30.06
C LYS A 164 20.93 2.73 31.03
N ARG A 165 19.71 2.53 30.54
CA ARG A 165 18.49 2.74 31.30
C ARG A 165 17.91 1.42 31.78
N GLY A 166 17.56 1.34 33.07
CA GLY A 166 16.70 0.28 33.57
C GLY A 166 15.25 0.51 33.12
N GLY A 167 14.54 -0.56 32.76
CA GLY A 167 13.15 -0.55 32.30
C GLY A 167 13.00 -0.57 30.77
N SER A 168 11.80 -0.87 30.30
CA SER A 168 11.51 -1.05 28.88
C SER A 168 11.38 0.27 28.13
N LEU A 169 11.94 0.34 26.92
CA LEU A 169 11.94 1.49 26.02
C LEU A 169 11.45 1.09 24.63
N ILE A 170 10.52 1.86 24.07
CA ILE A 170 9.96 1.63 22.75
C ILE A 170 10.32 2.80 21.82
N PHE A 171 10.99 2.50 20.70
CA PHE A 171 11.16 3.48 19.64
C PHE A 171 10.04 3.34 18.61
N CYS A 172 9.12 4.31 18.58
CA CYS A 172 7.94 4.28 17.74
C CYS A 172 8.09 5.16 16.51
N LEU A 173 7.98 4.58 15.30
CA LEU A 173 7.85 5.30 14.05
C LEU A 173 6.38 5.38 13.63
N THR A 174 5.86 6.60 13.51
CA THR A 174 4.52 6.87 13.00
C THR A 174 4.59 7.49 11.61
N GLY A 175 3.54 7.37 10.82
CA GLY A 175 3.46 7.95 9.48
C GLY A 175 2.44 7.25 8.61
N GLU A 176 2.33 7.69 7.37
CA GLU A 176 1.45 7.08 6.39
C GLU A 176 1.96 5.73 5.90
N LYS A 177 1.06 4.89 5.43
CA LYS A 177 1.44 3.63 4.78
C LYS A 177 2.24 3.93 3.50
N GLY A 178 3.40 3.28 3.35
CA GLY A 178 4.30 3.55 2.23
C GLY A 178 5.37 4.62 2.50
N SER A 179 5.44 5.20 3.69
CA SER A 179 6.47 6.18 4.05
C SER A 179 7.87 5.61 4.33
N GLY A 180 8.07 4.28 4.21
CA GLY A 180 9.38 3.67 4.39
C GLY A 180 9.76 3.31 5.83
N ARG A 181 8.84 3.40 6.80
CA ARG A 181 9.11 3.15 8.24
C ARG A 181 9.79 1.81 8.54
N THR A 182 9.39 0.73 7.83
CA THR A 182 10.03 -0.58 7.97
C THR A 182 11.47 -0.54 7.50
N PHE A 183 11.72 0.13 6.38
CA PHE A 183 13.06 0.33 5.84
C PHE A 183 13.95 1.17 6.77
N LEU A 184 13.39 2.18 7.42
CA LEU A 184 14.11 2.96 8.44
C LEU A 184 14.50 2.13 9.66
N MET A 185 13.61 1.27 10.16
CA MET A 185 13.95 0.34 11.24
C MET A 185 15.01 -0.68 10.80
N GLU A 186 14.96 -1.12 9.54
CA GLU A 186 15.95 -2.01 8.93
C GLU A 186 17.33 -1.34 8.86
N GLN A 187 17.39 -0.09 8.40
CA GLN A 187 18.64 0.68 8.34
C GLN A 187 19.19 0.96 9.74
N LEU A 188 18.33 1.34 10.68
CA LEU A 188 18.74 1.59 12.06
C LEU A 188 19.36 0.34 12.70
N ALA A 189 18.77 -0.84 12.47
CA ALA A 189 19.34 -2.10 12.91
C ALA A 189 20.70 -2.38 12.23
N ALA A 190 20.80 -2.17 10.91
CA ALA A 190 22.00 -2.38 10.13
C ALA A 190 23.17 -1.48 10.56
N GLU A 191 22.92 -0.22 10.91
CA GLU A 191 23.93 0.72 11.41
C GLU A 191 24.53 0.30 12.77
N GLU A 192 23.76 -0.44 13.59
CA GLU A 192 24.23 -1.05 14.83
C GLU A 192 24.76 -2.50 14.61
N GLY A 193 24.93 -2.93 13.36
CA GLY A 193 25.45 -4.25 12.99
C GLY A 193 24.48 -5.41 13.19
N MET A 194 23.17 -5.09 13.33
CA MET A 194 22.11 -6.07 13.58
C MET A 194 21.23 -6.28 12.35
N THR A 195 20.54 -7.42 12.30
CA THR A 195 19.42 -7.65 11.39
C THR A 195 18.10 -7.23 12.04
N LEU A 196 17.04 -7.03 11.26
CA LEU A 196 15.73 -6.68 11.80
C LEU A 196 14.86 -7.93 11.98
N LEU A 197 14.41 -8.22 13.20
CA LEU A 197 13.38 -9.22 13.48
C LEU A 197 12.03 -8.52 13.51
N LEU A 198 11.25 -8.64 12.43
CA LEU A 198 9.98 -7.94 12.25
C LEU A 198 8.79 -8.85 12.57
N MET A 199 7.96 -8.44 13.54
CA MET A 199 6.66 -9.04 13.88
C MET A 199 5.53 -8.24 13.24
N ASP A 200 4.56 -8.94 12.64
CA ASP A 200 3.31 -8.38 12.14
C ASP A 200 2.21 -8.62 13.19
N GLY A 201 1.75 -7.56 13.84
CA GLY A 201 0.81 -7.66 14.96
C GLY A 201 -0.55 -8.25 14.59
N ASP A 202 -1.04 -8.05 13.36
CA ASP A 202 -2.29 -8.67 12.88
C ASP A 202 -2.17 -10.19 12.66
N ARG A 203 -0.98 -10.67 12.34
CA ARG A 203 -0.72 -12.08 11.99
C ARG A 203 -0.19 -12.90 13.14
N PHE A 204 0.36 -12.24 14.14
CA PHE A 204 0.91 -12.91 15.31
C PHE A 204 -0.21 -13.34 16.27
N GLN A 205 -0.44 -14.63 16.38
CA GLN A 205 -1.43 -15.24 17.30
C GLN A 205 -0.76 -16.05 18.42
N GLY A 206 0.58 -15.94 18.54
CA GLY A 206 1.35 -16.67 19.51
C GLY A 206 1.18 -16.14 20.94
N GLY A 207 1.57 -16.97 21.91
CA GLY A 207 1.61 -16.63 23.33
C GLY A 207 3.04 -16.38 23.82
N ARG A 208 3.26 -16.51 25.12
CA ARG A 208 4.56 -16.29 25.78
C ARG A 208 5.66 -17.22 25.25
N ARG A 209 5.27 -18.43 24.80
CA ARG A 209 6.20 -19.40 24.24
C ARG A 209 6.84 -18.87 22.94
N GLU A 210 6.04 -18.39 22.03
CA GLU A 210 6.47 -17.85 20.74
C GLU A 210 7.24 -16.53 20.91
N LEU A 211 6.91 -15.73 21.94
CA LEU A 211 7.70 -14.55 22.31
C LEU A 211 9.10 -14.91 22.80
N ASN A 212 9.24 -16.00 23.57
CA ASN A 212 10.55 -16.52 23.98
C ASN A 212 11.39 -16.96 22.77
N ASP A 213 10.79 -17.49 21.70
CA ASP A 213 11.49 -17.80 20.46
C ASP A 213 12.00 -16.51 19.77
N CYS A 214 11.23 -15.42 19.83
CA CYS A 214 11.69 -14.12 19.35
C CYS A 214 12.88 -13.59 20.19
N ILE A 215 12.84 -13.72 21.52
CA ILE A 215 13.95 -13.32 22.41
C ILE A 215 15.23 -14.12 22.06
N LEU A 216 15.11 -15.43 21.92
CA LEU A 216 16.23 -16.28 21.51
C LEU A 216 16.76 -15.88 20.13
N CYS A 217 15.87 -15.58 19.19
CA CYS A 217 16.27 -15.12 17.87
C CYS A 217 17.04 -13.80 17.92
N THR A 218 16.59 -12.82 18.72
CA THR A 218 17.32 -11.56 18.87
C THR A 218 18.72 -11.76 19.43
N ALA A 219 18.87 -12.62 20.42
CA ALA A 219 20.14 -12.90 21.04
C ALA A 219 21.08 -13.70 20.11
N LEU A 220 20.59 -14.78 19.47
CA LEU A 220 21.42 -15.69 18.68
C LEU A 220 21.78 -15.15 17.29
N TYR A 221 20.92 -14.35 16.68
CA TYR A 221 21.09 -13.85 15.30
C TYR A 221 21.43 -12.35 15.23
N ASP A 222 21.83 -11.72 16.33
CA ASP A 222 22.13 -10.29 16.43
C ASP A 222 21.04 -9.47 15.75
N SER A 223 19.80 -9.60 16.24
CA SER A 223 18.68 -8.92 15.61
C SER A 223 17.99 -7.94 16.54
N PHE A 224 17.59 -6.80 15.95
CA PHE A 224 16.76 -5.81 16.60
C PHE A 224 15.29 -6.17 16.40
N PHE A 225 14.56 -6.35 17.50
CA PHE A 225 13.14 -6.67 17.46
C PHE A 225 12.30 -5.44 17.14
N CYS A 226 11.36 -5.58 16.21
CA CYS A 226 10.41 -4.54 15.84
C CYS A 226 9.01 -5.14 15.59
N ILE A 227 7.97 -4.51 16.15
CA ILE A 227 6.58 -4.85 15.86
C ILE A 227 5.96 -3.83 14.91
N ARG A 228 5.21 -4.32 13.91
CA ARG A 228 4.28 -3.50 13.14
C ARG A 228 2.90 -3.65 13.74
N MET A 229 2.37 -2.55 14.28
CA MET A 229 1.02 -2.51 14.85
C MET A 229 -0.03 -2.59 13.72
N GLY A 230 -0.99 -3.48 13.89
CA GLY A 230 -2.02 -3.81 12.91
C GLY A 230 -3.40 -3.24 13.24
N LYS A 231 -4.45 -3.85 12.66
CA LYS A 231 -5.87 -3.46 12.89
C LYS A 231 -6.54 -4.31 13.95
N GLU A 232 -6.15 -5.56 14.08
CA GLU A 232 -6.77 -6.60 14.92
C GLU A 232 -5.71 -7.21 15.84
N GLU A 233 -5.09 -6.37 16.68
CA GLU A 233 -4.05 -6.83 17.60
C GLU A 233 -4.64 -7.60 18.78
N ARG A 234 -3.85 -8.55 19.28
CA ARG A 234 -4.18 -9.25 20.53
C ARG A 234 -4.11 -8.26 21.70
N GLU A 235 -5.16 -8.19 22.49
CA GLU A 235 -5.17 -7.39 23.72
C GLU A 235 -4.03 -7.81 24.66
N GLY A 236 -3.31 -6.83 25.22
CA GLY A 236 -2.16 -7.06 26.10
C GLY A 236 -0.85 -7.39 25.39
N LEU A 237 -0.80 -7.45 24.05
CA LEU A 237 0.42 -7.81 23.31
C LEU A 237 1.57 -6.84 23.58
N LEU A 238 1.30 -5.54 23.62
CA LEU A 238 2.32 -4.53 23.83
C LEU A 238 2.94 -4.61 25.23
N GLN A 239 2.14 -4.94 26.25
CA GLN A 239 2.65 -5.18 27.61
C GLN A 239 3.49 -6.45 27.68
N ASP A 240 3.01 -7.55 27.08
CA ASP A 240 3.78 -8.80 27.01
C ASP A 240 5.17 -8.58 26.35
N LEU A 241 5.22 -7.75 25.30
CA LEU A 241 6.49 -7.38 24.64
C LEU A 241 7.36 -6.51 25.53
N ALA A 242 6.78 -5.54 26.24
CA ALA A 242 7.52 -4.69 27.18
C ALA A 242 8.09 -5.48 28.37
N ASP A 243 7.44 -6.57 28.76
CA ASP A 243 7.94 -7.50 29.79
C ASP A 243 9.08 -8.40 29.26
N CYS A 244 9.09 -8.65 27.95
CA CYS A 244 10.06 -9.54 27.30
C CYS A 244 11.31 -8.79 26.80
N PHE A 245 11.16 -7.56 26.32
CA PHE A 245 12.23 -6.79 25.68
C PHE A 245 12.49 -5.48 26.43
N THR A 246 13.75 -5.23 26.77
CA THR A 246 14.16 -3.95 27.38
C THR A 246 14.17 -2.81 26.35
N PHE A 247 14.33 -3.14 25.07
CA PHE A 247 14.27 -2.19 23.98
C PHE A 247 13.76 -2.84 22.70
N PHE A 248 12.79 -2.19 22.03
CA PHE A 248 12.30 -2.65 20.74
C PHE A 248 11.72 -1.52 19.90
N GLY A 249 11.63 -1.76 18.59
CA GLY A 249 11.00 -0.88 17.63
C GLY A 249 9.50 -1.11 17.51
N MET A 250 8.74 -0.04 17.22
CA MET A 250 7.32 -0.11 16.91
C MET A 250 7.02 0.72 15.68
N ILE A 251 6.25 0.16 14.74
CA ILE A 251 5.77 0.86 13.54
C ILE A 251 4.26 0.99 13.64
N ARG A 252 3.73 2.19 13.51
CA ARG A 252 2.30 2.48 13.63
C ARG A 252 1.83 3.47 12.58
N ASP A 253 0.58 3.35 12.11
CA ASP A 253 -0.03 4.32 11.22
C ASP A 253 -0.37 5.62 11.97
N ALA A 254 -0.24 6.78 11.31
CA ALA A 254 -0.35 8.09 11.95
C ALA A 254 -1.77 8.38 12.48
N ASP A 255 -2.79 7.82 11.82
CA ASP A 255 -4.21 8.00 12.14
C ASP A 255 -4.69 7.16 13.34
N ARG A 256 -3.80 6.37 13.97
CA ARG A 256 -4.16 5.49 15.07
C ARG A 256 -3.56 5.93 16.39
N PRO A 257 -4.37 6.28 17.38
CA PRO A 257 -3.89 6.50 18.73
C PRO A 257 -3.37 5.19 19.35
N LEU A 258 -2.36 5.30 20.22
CA LEU A 258 -1.96 4.18 21.06
C LEU A 258 -3.05 3.98 22.13
N THR A 259 -3.83 2.91 21.97
CA THR A 259 -4.96 2.62 22.86
C THR A 259 -4.55 1.74 24.05
N GLU A 260 -3.54 0.90 23.88
CA GLU A 260 -2.98 0.09 24.96
C GLU A 260 -2.10 0.92 25.90
N ARG A 261 -2.30 0.71 27.19
CA ARG A 261 -1.41 1.26 28.22
C ARG A 261 -0.23 0.32 28.41
N THR A 262 0.97 0.85 28.39
CA THR A 262 2.20 0.14 28.71
C THR A 262 2.99 0.94 29.73
N GLU A 263 3.74 0.23 30.61
CA GLU A 263 4.67 0.86 31.53
C GLU A 263 5.99 1.26 30.86
N ALA A 264 6.21 0.81 29.62
CA ALA A 264 7.38 1.18 28.81
C ALA A 264 7.35 2.66 28.41
N ALA A 265 8.51 3.29 28.37
CA ALA A 265 8.64 4.65 27.82
C ALA A 265 8.59 4.58 26.29
N VAL A 266 7.66 5.34 25.67
CA VAL A 266 7.49 5.38 24.22
C VAL A 266 8.06 6.68 23.66
N LEU A 267 9.09 6.58 22.81
CA LEU A 267 9.69 7.71 22.11
C LEU A 267 9.24 7.67 20.64
N THR A 268 8.43 8.64 20.25
CA THR A 268 7.81 8.66 18.92
C THR A 268 8.50 9.63 17.99
N ARG A 269 8.69 9.21 16.72
CA ARG A 269 9.07 10.05 15.58
C ARG A 269 8.11 9.83 14.43
N SER A 270 7.80 10.90 13.70
CA SER A 270 6.92 10.83 12.54
C SER A 270 7.71 10.92 11.25
N THR A 271 7.35 10.08 10.29
CA THR A 271 7.84 10.21 8.90
C THR A 271 6.88 11.12 8.14
N GLU A 272 7.41 12.16 7.54
CA GLU A 272 6.66 13.11 6.71
C GLU A 272 6.73 12.71 5.24
N ARG A 273 5.84 13.27 4.42
CA ARG A 273 5.95 13.16 2.96
C ARG A 273 7.15 13.96 2.49
N PRO A 274 7.85 13.53 1.42
CA PRO A 274 8.95 14.29 0.88
C PRO A 274 8.44 15.61 0.30
N ASP A 275 9.10 16.72 0.65
CA ASP A 275 8.84 18.00 0.04
C ASP A 275 9.32 18.01 -1.44
N ARG A 276 9.07 19.12 -2.14
CA ARG A 276 9.41 19.21 -3.55
C ARG A 276 10.91 19.10 -3.81
N GLN A 277 11.74 19.72 -2.97
CA GLN A 277 13.19 19.71 -3.15
C GLN A 277 13.74 18.29 -2.98
N LEU A 278 13.28 17.58 -1.96
CA LEU A 278 13.64 16.19 -1.71
C LEU A 278 13.16 15.27 -2.84
N LYS A 279 11.95 15.48 -3.39
CA LYS A 279 11.42 14.73 -4.53
C LYS A 279 12.28 14.94 -5.80
N GLU A 280 12.70 16.17 -6.08
CA GLU A 280 13.59 16.47 -7.20
C GLU A 280 14.95 15.78 -7.03
N GLN A 281 15.53 15.82 -5.83
CA GLN A 281 16.77 15.09 -5.51
C GLN A 281 16.61 13.57 -5.68
N MET A 282 15.55 12.99 -5.12
CA MET A 282 15.24 11.55 -5.27
C MET A 282 15.10 11.16 -6.74
N ALA A 283 14.43 12.01 -7.55
CA ALA A 283 14.25 11.76 -8.97
C ALA A 283 15.59 11.81 -9.72
N GLU A 284 16.43 12.77 -9.41
CA GLU A 284 17.79 12.89 -10.00
C GLU A 284 18.65 11.67 -9.66
N ASP A 285 18.68 11.25 -8.39
CA ASP A 285 19.46 10.10 -7.93
C ASP A 285 18.98 8.79 -8.55
N VAL A 286 17.66 8.58 -8.62
CA VAL A 286 17.09 7.31 -9.12
C VAL A 286 17.07 7.23 -10.63
N LEU A 287 16.71 8.31 -11.32
CA LEU A 287 16.58 8.34 -12.78
C LEU A 287 17.91 8.66 -13.49
N GLY A 288 18.86 9.36 -12.82
CA GLY A 288 20.15 9.69 -13.39
C GLY A 288 20.03 10.50 -14.69
N GLU A 289 20.68 10.03 -15.77
CA GLU A 289 20.66 10.71 -17.08
C GLU A 289 19.23 10.87 -17.65
N ILE A 290 18.33 9.93 -17.35
CA ILE A 290 16.93 10.01 -17.80
C ILE A 290 16.27 11.29 -17.28
N TRP A 291 16.54 11.68 -16.02
CA TRP A 291 16.01 12.91 -15.42
C TRP A 291 16.29 14.15 -16.26
N HIS A 292 17.52 14.26 -16.77
CA HIS A 292 17.95 15.42 -17.56
C HIS A 292 17.32 15.48 -18.96
N THR A 293 16.91 14.34 -19.51
CA THR A 293 16.26 14.26 -20.83
C THR A 293 14.76 14.53 -20.81
N LEU A 294 14.11 14.47 -19.64
CA LEU A 294 12.66 14.66 -19.52
C LEU A 294 12.25 16.12 -19.74
N PRO A 295 11.06 16.36 -20.37
CA PRO A 295 10.48 17.69 -20.47
C PRO A 295 10.21 18.33 -19.10
N GLU A 296 10.42 19.65 -18.97
CA GLU A 296 10.18 20.37 -17.70
C GLU A 296 8.72 20.26 -17.20
N THR A 297 7.76 20.20 -18.09
CA THR A 297 6.35 19.98 -17.74
C THR A 297 6.14 18.62 -17.07
N MET A 298 6.82 17.58 -17.56
CA MET A 298 6.77 16.24 -16.99
C MET A 298 7.47 16.18 -15.63
N LYS A 299 8.65 16.80 -15.52
CA LYS A 299 9.37 16.89 -14.25
C LYS A 299 8.53 17.55 -13.16
N LYS A 300 7.92 18.71 -13.47
CA LYS A 300 7.17 19.50 -12.49
C LYS A 300 5.80 18.89 -12.14
N ALA A 301 5.02 18.48 -13.12
CA ALA A 301 3.64 18.05 -12.90
C ALA A 301 3.53 16.54 -12.61
N GLN A 302 4.26 15.72 -13.35
CA GLN A 302 4.07 14.26 -13.28
C GLN A 302 5.03 13.57 -12.28
N ILE A 303 6.19 14.16 -12.02
CA ILE A 303 7.17 13.56 -11.11
C ILE A 303 7.19 14.33 -9.80
N ALA A 304 7.72 15.56 -9.76
CA ALA A 304 7.86 16.32 -8.52
C ALA A 304 6.51 16.74 -7.89
N GLY A 305 5.45 16.86 -8.69
CA GLY A 305 4.09 17.21 -8.20
C GLY A 305 3.33 16.06 -7.52
N ARG A 306 3.83 14.81 -7.57
CA ARG A 306 3.14 13.66 -6.94
C ARG A 306 3.15 13.74 -5.42
N GLN A 307 1.95 13.60 -4.82
CA GLN A 307 1.74 13.62 -3.38
C GLN A 307 1.82 12.20 -2.77
N LEU A 308 2.94 11.52 -3.00
CA LEU A 308 3.17 10.15 -2.56
C LEU A 308 4.04 10.09 -1.30
N PRO A 309 3.80 9.15 -0.38
CA PRO A 309 4.73 8.84 0.70
C PRO A 309 6.09 8.39 0.15
N THR A 310 7.18 8.65 0.86
CA THR A 310 8.58 8.49 0.40
C THR A 310 8.88 7.13 -0.24
N GLY A 311 8.50 6.03 0.41
CA GLY A 311 8.76 4.68 -0.14
C GLY A 311 7.92 4.36 -1.37
N THR A 312 6.67 4.85 -1.42
CA THR A 312 5.80 4.73 -2.60
C THR A 312 6.35 5.57 -3.75
N TYR A 313 6.85 6.78 -3.45
CA TYR A 313 7.47 7.66 -4.43
C TYR A 313 8.75 7.04 -5.04
N LEU A 314 9.59 6.43 -4.22
CA LEU A 314 10.76 5.68 -4.71
C LEU A 314 10.36 4.53 -5.65
N GLN A 315 9.32 3.78 -5.32
CA GLN A 315 8.83 2.72 -6.20
C GLN A 315 8.31 3.28 -7.53
N TYR A 316 7.63 4.41 -7.49
CA TYR A 316 7.19 5.13 -8.69
C TYR A 316 8.36 5.52 -9.59
N LEU A 317 9.44 6.09 -9.02
CA LEU A 317 10.65 6.46 -9.78
C LEU A 317 11.35 5.22 -10.37
N LYS A 318 11.44 4.13 -9.62
CA LYS A 318 12.01 2.85 -10.12
C LYS A 318 11.21 2.29 -11.30
N ASN A 319 9.88 2.44 -11.29
CA ASN A 319 9.03 2.03 -12.41
C ASN A 319 9.29 2.89 -13.65
N ILE A 320 9.38 4.23 -13.49
CA ILE A 320 9.74 5.15 -14.59
C ILE A 320 11.09 4.76 -15.19
N ARG A 321 12.08 4.48 -14.35
CA ARG A 321 13.41 4.05 -14.81
C ARG A 321 13.34 2.76 -15.64
N ALA A 322 12.63 1.76 -15.14
CA ALA A 322 12.48 0.48 -15.83
C ALA A 322 11.77 0.63 -17.20
N GLU A 323 10.74 1.48 -17.29
CA GLU A 323 10.06 1.79 -18.56
C GLU A 323 10.99 2.50 -19.54
N ALA A 324 11.75 3.50 -19.08
CA ALA A 324 12.73 4.20 -19.91
C ALA A 324 13.83 3.27 -20.43
N GLU A 325 14.39 2.43 -19.58
CA GLU A 325 15.42 1.43 -19.94
C GLU A 325 14.88 0.38 -20.92
N SER A 326 13.58 0.06 -20.88
CA SER A 326 12.94 -0.86 -21.82
C SER A 326 12.57 -0.24 -23.17
N GLY A 327 12.78 1.08 -23.35
CA GLY A 327 12.42 1.83 -24.56
C GLY A 327 10.92 2.11 -24.70
N MET A 328 10.14 1.92 -23.62
CA MET A 328 8.72 2.28 -23.60
C MET A 328 8.55 3.79 -23.39
N THR A 329 7.45 4.33 -23.90
CA THR A 329 7.10 5.74 -23.69
C THR A 329 6.67 5.96 -22.23
N ILE A 330 7.33 6.85 -21.51
CA ILE A 330 7.07 7.15 -20.08
C ILE A 330 5.73 7.91 -19.86
N GLU A 331 4.86 7.93 -20.86
CA GLU A 331 3.67 8.79 -20.84
C GLU A 331 2.65 8.44 -19.75
N ASN A 332 2.66 7.22 -19.21
CA ASN A 332 1.62 6.73 -18.30
C ASN A 332 2.12 5.76 -17.22
N THR A 333 3.29 5.99 -16.63
CA THR A 333 3.73 5.18 -15.49
C THR A 333 2.74 5.32 -14.34
N VAL A 334 1.99 4.28 -14.09
CA VAL A 334 0.93 4.26 -13.08
C VAL A 334 1.29 3.26 -11.98
N LEU A 335 1.24 3.72 -10.74
CA LEU A 335 1.23 2.79 -9.61
C LEU A 335 -0.12 2.07 -9.63
N LEU A 336 -0.11 0.81 -10.02
CA LEU A 336 -1.34 0.01 -10.05
C LEU A 336 -1.81 -0.29 -8.63
N PRO A 337 -3.12 -0.16 -8.36
CA PRO A 337 -3.68 -0.61 -7.10
C PRO A 337 -3.51 -2.12 -6.94
N ALA A 338 -3.51 -2.60 -5.69
CA ALA A 338 -3.36 -4.01 -5.41
C ALA A 338 -4.40 -4.86 -6.16
N ALA A 339 -3.99 -6.06 -6.61
CA ALA A 339 -4.88 -6.99 -7.30
C ALA A 339 -6.13 -7.28 -6.47
N GLY A 340 -7.32 -7.16 -7.10
CA GLY A 340 -8.62 -7.35 -6.44
C GLY A 340 -9.29 -6.08 -5.94
N THR A 341 -8.71 -4.89 -6.20
CA THR A 341 -9.40 -3.61 -5.97
C THR A 341 -10.49 -3.39 -7.05
N ARG A 342 -11.61 -2.79 -6.61
CA ARG A 342 -12.75 -2.44 -7.48
C ARG A 342 -12.51 -1.13 -8.25
N LEU A 343 -11.26 -0.85 -8.59
CA LEU A 343 -10.81 0.32 -9.30
C LEU A 343 -10.48 -0.06 -10.75
N GLN A 344 -11.16 0.56 -11.70
CA GLN A 344 -10.90 0.39 -13.13
C GLN A 344 -10.07 1.56 -13.64
N LEU A 345 -8.85 1.32 -14.09
CA LEU A 345 -8.04 2.34 -14.75
C LEU A 345 -8.70 2.74 -16.06
N LEU A 346 -8.93 4.05 -16.23
CA LEU A 346 -9.38 4.63 -17.49
C LEU A 346 -8.19 5.29 -18.21
N PRO A 347 -8.09 5.12 -19.55
CA PRO A 347 -7.03 5.78 -20.30
C PRO A 347 -7.21 7.30 -20.24
N ALA A 348 -6.17 8.02 -19.84
CA ALA A 348 -6.13 9.48 -19.78
C ALA A 348 -5.33 10.05 -20.97
N THR A 349 -5.75 9.71 -22.20
CA THR A 349 -5.07 10.10 -23.44
C THR A 349 -5.70 11.30 -24.14
N ARG A 350 -6.84 11.79 -23.64
CA ARG A 350 -7.60 12.89 -24.24
C ARG A 350 -7.04 14.24 -23.82
N SER A 351 -6.94 15.16 -24.77
CA SER A 351 -6.49 16.53 -24.53
C SER A 351 -7.65 17.53 -24.47
N PHE A 352 -7.39 18.72 -23.91
CA PHE A 352 -8.36 19.83 -23.93
C PHE A 352 -8.79 20.23 -25.33
N ALA A 353 -7.97 20.05 -26.37
CA ALA A 353 -8.31 20.37 -27.75
C ALA A 353 -9.47 19.50 -28.28
N GLU A 354 -9.61 18.28 -27.78
CA GLU A 354 -10.67 17.35 -28.17
C GLU A 354 -12.00 17.61 -27.44
N LEU A 355 -11.95 18.32 -26.31
CA LEU A 355 -13.11 18.54 -25.45
C LEU A 355 -13.90 19.77 -25.95
N LYS A 356 -15.06 19.55 -26.56
CA LYS A 356 -15.93 20.60 -27.04
C LYS A 356 -16.97 20.97 -25.99
N LEU A 357 -16.82 22.14 -25.38
CA LEU A 357 -17.68 22.69 -24.33
C LEU A 357 -17.89 24.21 -24.57
N PRO A 358 -18.97 24.79 -24.03
CA PRO A 358 -19.09 26.25 -24.02
C PRO A 358 -17.91 26.89 -23.28
N ALA A 359 -17.45 28.06 -23.72
CA ALA A 359 -16.25 28.73 -23.28
C ALA A 359 -16.14 28.87 -21.73
N ALA A 360 -17.26 29.16 -21.07
CA ALA A 360 -17.29 29.31 -19.62
C ALA A 360 -16.96 28.01 -18.87
N GLN A 361 -17.50 26.87 -19.31
CA GLN A 361 -17.22 25.56 -18.72
C GLN A 361 -15.80 25.11 -19.02
N TYR A 362 -15.34 25.33 -20.23
CA TYR A 362 -13.96 25.04 -20.64
C TYR A 362 -12.95 25.81 -19.76
N GLN A 363 -13.10 27.12 -19.61
CA GLN A 363 -12.26 27.97 -18.78
C GLN A 363 -12.30 27.52 -17.29
N LYS A 364 -13.48 27.14 -16.78
CA LYS A 364 -13.66 26.67 -15.42
C LYS A 364 -12.88 25.37 -15.17
N LEU A 365 -12.91 24.42 -16.11
CA LEU A 365 -12.13 23.18 -16.00
C LEU A 365 -10.61 23.47 -15.99
N GLN A 366 -10.12 24.34 -16.88
CA GLN A 366 -8.72 24.75 -16.89
C GLN A 366 -8.32 25.45 -15.59
N GLN A 367 -9.19 26.31 -15.05
CA GLN A 367 -8.94 26.96 -13.76
C GLN A 367 -8.83 25.94 -12.63
N ILE A 368 -9.73 24.94 -12.58
CA ILE A 368 -9.68 23.87 -11.58
C ILE A 368 -8.37 23.09 -11.68
N CYS A 369 -7.92 22.71 -12.89
CA CYS A 369 -6.63 22.04 -13.07
C CYS A 369 -5.48 22.88 -12.52
N ARG A 370 -5.42 24.19 -12.81
CA ARG A 370 -4.40 25.09 -12.25
C ARG A 370 -4.44 25.18 -10.73
N MET A 371 -5.64 25.20 -10.13
CA MET A 371 -5.79 25.22 -8.67
C MET A 371 -5.34 23.90 -8.03
N ILE A 372 -5.62 22.76 -8.67
CA ILE A 372 -5.12 21.45 -8.22
C ILE A 372 -3.59 21.43 -8.25
N SER A 373 -2.96 21.90 -9.33
CA SER A 373 -1.50 21.97 -9.46
C SER A 373 -0.85 22.94 -8.46
N ALA A 374 -1.57 23.99 -8.03
CA ALA A 374 -1.05 24.96 -7.04
C ALA A 374 -1.28 24.52 -5.58
N LYS A 375 -2.01 23.43 -5.35
CA LYS A 375 -2.42 22.98 -4.01
C LYS A 375 -1.24 22.75 -3.07
N GLU A 376 -0.20 22.07 -3.55
CA GLU A 376 1.02 21.79 -2.78
C GLU A 376 1.68 23.08 -2.28
N GLN A 377 1.84 24.06 -3.16
CA GLN A 377 2.40 25.36 -2.81
C GLN A 377 1.61 26.04 -1.68
N VAL A 378 0.29 26.01 -1.76
CA VAL A 378 -0.57 26.66 -0.77
C VAL A 378 -0.54 25.90 0.57
N LEU A 379 -0.63 24.57 0.54
CA LEU A 379 -0.70 23.78 1.77
C LEU A 379 0.66 23.72 2.49
N GLU A 380 1.76 23.53 1.76
CA GLU A 380 3.09 23.33 2.32
C GLU A 380 3.87 24.64 2.45
N GLN A 381 4.10 25.37 1.35
CA GLN A 381 4.95 26.56 1.37
C GLN A 381 4.28 27.76 2.05
N TRP A 382 2.96 27.92 1.88
CA TRP A 382 2.23 29.02 2.53
C TRP A 382 1.68 28.62 3.91
N GLY A 383 1.87 27.37 4.34
CA GLY A 383 1.54 26.88 5.68
C GLY A 383 0.05 26.67 5.96
N PHE A 384 -0.82 26.66 4.93
CA PHE A 384 -2.24 26.45 5.13
C PHE A 384 -2.55 25.06 5.67
N GLY A 385 -1.77 24.03 5.31
CA GLY A 385 -1.91 22.66 5.79
C GLY A 385 -1.72 22.52 7.30
N GLN A 386 -0.86 23.36 7.91
CA GLN A 386 -0.66 23.36 9.37
C GLN A 386 -1.82 24.04 10.11
N LYS A 387 -2.48 25.01 9.47
CA LYS A 387 -3.60 25.76 10.06
C LYS A 387 -4.94 25.03 9.92
N PHE A 388 -5.12 24.27 8.85
CA PHE A 388 -6.35 23.55 8.54
C PHE A 388 -6.04 22.04 8.46
N SER A 389 -6.39 21.31 9.49
CA SER A 389 -6.09 19.87 9.64
C SER A 389 -7.04 18.95 8.84
N TYR A 390 -8.06 19.48 8.14
CA TYR A 390 -9.04 18.72 7.36
C TYR A 390 -9.46 19.51 6.12
N GLY A 391 -10.03 18.80 5.12
CA GLY A 391 -10.50 19.42 3.87
C GLY A 391 -9.40 19.65 2.83
N ASN A 392 -8.30 18.89 2.92
CA ASN A 392 -7.19 19.00 1.98
C ASN A 392 -7.48 18.33 0.62
N GLY A 393 -8.58 17.58 0.48
CA GLY A 393 -9.03 16.99 -0.77
C GLY A 393 -9.74 17.97 -1.69
N ILE A 394 -9.78 17.65 -3.00
CA ILE A 394 -10.55 18.41 -3.98
C ILE A 394 -11.65 17.51 -4.50
N SER A 395 -12.90 17.90 -4.23
CA SER A 395 -14.10 17.24 -4.72
C SER A 395 -14.77 18.06 -5.81
N ILE A 396 -15.09 17.43 -6.93
CA ILE A 396 -15.68 18.09 -8.11
C ILE A 396 -16.96 17.36 -8.49
N LEU A 397 -18.06 18.10 -8.67
CA LEU A 397 -19.32 17.56 -9.16
C LEU A 397 -19.54 17.98 -10.62
N PHE A 398 -19.57 17.01 -11.54
CA PHE A 398 -20.01 17.17 -12.92
C PHE A 398 -21.48 16.81 -13.02
N TYR A 399 -22.32 17.75 -13.47
CA TYR A 399 -23.74 17.51 -13.60
C TYR A 399 -24.29 18.02 -14.93
N GLY A 400 -25.30 17.33 -15.47
CA GLY A 400 -25.94 17.69 -16.75
C GLY A 400 -26.44 16.45 -17.48
N ALA A 401 -27.09 16.66 -18.62
CA ALA A 401 -27.70 15.60 -19.40
C ALA A 401 -26.71 14.48 -19.80
N PRO A 402 -27.18 13.24 -20.01
CA PRO A 402 -26.34 12.16 -20.49
C PRO A 402 -25.70 12.47 -21.84
N GLY A 403 -24.47 12.04 -22.07
CA GLY A 403 -23.76 12.22 -23.33
C GLY A 403 -23.20 13.61 -23.58
N THR A 404 -23.13 14.49 -22.58
CA THR A 404 -22.59 15.86 -22.69
C THR A 404 -21.08 15.97 -22.42
N GLY A 405 -20.38 14.85 -22.20
CA GLY A 405 -18.91 14.81 -22.09
C GLY A 405 -18.32 14.78 -20.67
N LYS A 406 -19.13 14.50 -19.62
CA LYS A 406 -18.65 14.45 -18.22
C LYS A 406 -17.46 13.51 -18.00
N THR A 407 -17.57 12.26 -18.44
CA THR A 407 -16.50 11.26 -18.32
C THR A 407 -15.28 11.63 -19.17
N MET A 408 -15.49 12.21 -20.36
CA MET A 408 -14.41 12.70 -21.22
C MET A 408 -13.66 13.87 -20.55
N ALA A 409 -14.38 14.79 -19.90
CA ALA A 409 -13.76 15.89 -19.15
C ALA A 409 -12.88 15.37 -18.00
N ALA A 410 -13.29 14.30 -17.30
CA ALA A 410 -12.47 13.67 -16.29
C ALA A 410 -11.17 13.09 -16.88
N GLN A 411 -11.22 12.44 -18.05
CA GLN A 411 -10.04 11.94 -18.77
C GLN A 411 -9.10 13.09 -19.20
N VAL A 412 -9.65 14.19 -19.71
CA VAL A 412 -8.89 15.37 -20.10
C VAL A 412 -8.19 16.01 -18.90
N MET A 413 -8.90 16.15 -17.77
CA MET A 413 -8.30 16.68 -16.55
C MET A 413 -7.20 15.76 -16.02
N ALA A 414 -7.39 14.45 -16.06
CA ALA A 414 -6.40 13.48 -15.64
C ALA A 414 -5.12 13.57 -16.49
N ASN A 415 -5.26 13.69 -17.80
CA ASN A 415 -4.14 13.89 -18.71
C ASN A 415 -3.39 15.22 -18.44
N GLU A 416 -4.13 16.31 -18.28
CA GLU A 416 -3.56 17.65 -17.99
C GLU A 416 -2.78 17.67 -16.68
N LEU A 417 -3.29 16.98 -15.66
CA LEU A 417 -2.68 16.88 -14.33
C LEU A 417 -1.59 15.80 -14.26
N GLY A 418 -1.45 14.97 -15.29
CA GLY A 418 -0.54 13.82 -15.27
C GLY A 418 -0.89 12.79 -14.19
N MET A 419 -2.16 12.71 -13.77
CA MET A 419 -2.64 11.80 -12.73
C MET A 419 -3.38 10.61 -13.32
N PRO A 420 -3.23 9.39 -12.77
CA PRO A 420 -4.04 8.26 -13.20
C PRO A 420 -5.51 8.48 -12.83
N LEU A 421 -6.42 8.06 -13.73
CA LEU A 421 -7.85 8.15 -13.53
C LEU A 421 -8.43 6.76 -13.24
N TYR A 422 -9.00 6.58 -12.07
CA TYR A 422 -9.68 5.34 -11.72
C TYR A 422 -11.18 5.54 -11.61
N ARG A 423 -11.94 4.75 -12.37
CA ARG A 423 -13.38 4.66 -12.24
C ARG A 423 -13.72 3.71 -11.10
N VAL A 424 -14.59 4.18 -10.22
CA VAL A 424 -15.16 3.38 -9.12
C VAL A 424 -16.49 2.81 -9.59
N ASP A 425 -16.61 1.48 -9.58
CA ASP A 425 -17.88 0.80 -9.89
C ASP A 425 -18.80 0.83 -8.67
N LEU A 426 -19.71 1.78 -8.66
CA LEU A 426 -20.67 1.99 -7.57
C LEU A 426 -21.65 0.82 -7.39
N SER A 427 -21.97 0.10 -8.48
CA SER A 427 -22.90 -1.04 -8.45
C SER A 427 -22.34 -2.22 -7.64
N GLN A 428 -21.04 -2.38 -7.63
CA GLN A 428 -20.34 -3.42 -6.88
C GLN A 428 -19.98 -3.01 -5.43
N LEU A 429 -20.16 -1.74 -5.09
CA LEU A 429 -19.92 -1.26 -3.72
C LEU A 429 -21.04 -1.64 -2.77
N ILE A 430 -22.28 -1.60 -3.26
CA ILE A 430 -23.48 -1.86 -2.48
C ILE A 430 -23.57 -3.37 -2.22
N SER A 431 -23.27 -3.81 -1.00
CA SER A 431 -23.45 -5.18 -0.58
C SER A 431 -24.78 -5.38 0.14
N LYS A 432 -25.37 -6.58 0.03
CA LYS A 432 -26.54 -6.97 0.81
C LYS A 432 -26.24 -7.17 2.32
N TYR A 433 -24.95 -7.19 2.69
CA TYR A 433 -24.51 -7.43 4.06
C TYR A 433 -24.12 -6.14 4.75
N ILE A 434 -24.61 -5.94 5.96
CA ILE A 434 -24.37 -4.75 6.79
C ILE A 434 -22.87 -4.60 7.09
N GLY A 435 -22.31 -3.42 6.85
CA GLY A 435 -20.90 -3.08 7.13
C GLY A 435 -19.89 -3.49 6.05
N GLU A 436 -20.22 -4.34 5.07
CA GLU A 436 -19.32 -4.66 3.96
C GLU A 436 -19.14 -3.49 3.00
N THR A 437 -20.20 -2.73 2.73
CA THR A 437 -20.15 -1.52 1.90
C THR A 437 -19.14 -0.51 2.44
N GLN A 438 -19.14 -0.25 3.75
CA GLN A 438 -18.21 0.67 4.38
C GLN A 438 -16.77 0.17 4.32
N LYS A 439 -16.52 -1.13 4.54
CA LYS A 439 -15.20 -1.75 4.38
C LYS A 439 -14.69 -1.65 2.93
N ASN A 440 -15.57 -1.86 1.94
CA ASN A 440 -15.22 -1.76 0.53
C ASN A 440 -14.87 -0.32 0.13
N ILE A 441 -15.67 0.67 0.56
CA ILE A 441 -15.40 2.09 0.38
C ILE A 441 -14.05 2.45 1.02
N GLY A 442 -13.82 2.05 2.27
CA GLY A 442 -12.56 2.30 2.98
C GLY A 442 -11.33 1.79 2.20
N ARG A 443 -11.40 0.55 1.69
CA ARG A 443 -10.31 -0.05 0.90
C ARG A 443 -10.02 0.72 -0.40
N ILE A 444 -11.05 1.20 -1.10
CA ILE A 444 -10.87 1.99 -2.32
C ILE A 444 -10.08 3.26 -2.05
N PHE A 445 -10.45 4.00 -1.01
CA PHE A 445 -9.73 5.22 -0.66
C PHE A 445 -8.32 4.94 -0.13
N GLU A 446 -8.13 3.88 0.65
CA GLU A 446 -6.80 3.44 1.10
C GLU A 446 -5.86 3.08 -0.08
N GLU A 447 -6.39 2.47 -1.14
CA GLU A 447 -5.60 2.18 -2.35
C GLU A 447 -5.39 3.44 -3.21
N ALA A 448 -6.38 4.31 -3.29
CA ALA A 448 -6.27 5.57 -4.02
C ALA A 448 -5.23 6.52 -3.40
N ASP A 449 -5.17 6.59 -2.06
CA ASP A 449 -4.17 7.38 -1.33
C ASP A 449 -2.73 6.94 -1.64
N LYS A 450 -2.52 5.62 -1.93
CA LYS A 450 -1.20 5.09 -2.32
C LYS A 450 -0.81 5.44 -3.76
N CYS A 451 -1.79 5.70 -4.62
CA CYS A 451 -1.57 5.90 -6.06
C CYS A 451 -1.56 7.36 -6.48
N ASP A 452 -1.94 8.29 -5.59
CA ASP A 452 -2.13 9.71 -5.89
C ASP A 452 -2.89 9.90 -7.22
N CYS A 453 -4.15 9.50 -7.22
CA CYS A 453 -4.97 9.36 -8.41
C CYS A 453 -6.23 10.23 -8.37
N ILE A 454 -6.88 10.35 -9.52
CA ILE A 454 -8.23 10.88 -9.63
C ILE A 454 -9.21 9.72 -9.50
N LEU A 455 -10.15 9.81 -8.56
CA LEU A 455 -11.27 8.89 -8.43
C LEU A 455 -12.48 9.45 -9.18
N LEU A 456 -12.99 8.71 -10.16
CA LEU A 456 -14.22 9.03 -10.86
C LEU A 456 -15.37 8.15 -10.37
N PHE A 457 -16.34 8.76 -9.72
CA PHE A 457 -17.61 8.15 -9.36
C PHE A 457 -18.62 8.48 -10.46
N ASP A 458 -18.72 7.61 -11.47
CA ASP A 458 -19.66 7.78 -12.57
C ASP A 458 -21.05 7.29 -12.18
N GLU A 459 -22.11 7.90 -12.71
CA GLU A 459 -23.51 7.62 -12.35
C GLU A 459 -23.77 7.73 -10.83
N ALA A 460 -23.19 8.75 -10.20
CA ALA A 460 -23.27 8.94 -8.75
C ALA A 460 -24.72 9.05 -8.22
N ASP A 461 -25.68 9.38 -9.09
CA ASP A 461 -27.11 9.35 -8.77
C ASP A 461 -27.63 8.00 -8.27
N ALA A 462 -26.93 6.89 -8.54
CA ALA A 462 -27.30 5.57 -8.04
C ALA A 462 -27.17 5.44 -6.51
N ILE A 463 -26.22 6.17 -5.89
CA ILE A 463 -26.00 6.16 -4.43
C ILE A 463 -26.71 7.34 -3.75
N PHE A 464 -26.82 8.49 -4.44
CA PHE A 464 -27.37 9.72 -3.88
C PHE A 464 -28.85 9.87 -4.23
N THR A 465 -29.71 8.94 -3.79
CA THR A 465 -31.15 9.10 -3.88
C THR A 465 -31.63 10.15 -2.86
N LYS A 466 -32.67 10.92 -3.21
CA LYS A 466 -33.33 11.84 -2.26
C LYS A 466 -33.66 11.08 -0.98
N ARG A 467 -33.34 11.69 0.16
CA ARG A 467 -33.83 11.21 1.47
C ARG A 467 -35.36 11.13 1.40
N SER A 468 -35.89 9.94 1.18
CA SER A 468 -37.31 9.67 1.42
C SER A 468 -37.56 9.75 2.93
N ASP A 469 -38.74 10.22 3.34
CA ASP A 469 -39.15 10.18 4.75
C ASP A 469 -39.01 8.74 5.24
N VAL A 470 -38.21 8.57 6.30
CA VAL A 470 -37.68 7.29 6.80
C VAL A 470 -38.84 6.39 7.19
N SER A 471 -39.26 5.46 6.33
CA SER A 471 -40.28 4.47 6.62
C SER A 471 -39.72 3.10 6.98
N ASP A 472 -38.51 2.73 6.49
CA ASP A 472 -37.94 1.40 6.68
C ASP A 472 -36.48 1.42 7.17
N ALA A 473 -36.07 0.31 7.82
CA ALA A 473 -34.69 0.10 8.30
C ALA A 473 -33.67 0.18 7.15
N GLN A 474 -34.04 -0.20 5.93
CA GLN A 474 -33.21 -0.19 4.73
C GLN A 474 -32.82 1.22 4.29
N ASP A 475 -33.71 2.20 4.47
CA ASP A 475 -33.44 3.62 4.17
C ASP A 475 -32.41 4.24 5.14
N ARG A 476 -32.41 3.79 6.39
CA ARG A 476 -31.41 4.25 7.40
C ARG A 476 -30.01 3.76 7.05
N TYR A 477 -29.86 2.53 6.57
CA TYR A 477 -28.57 1.99 6.18
C TYR A 477 -28.01 2.67 4.93
N SER A 478 -28.85 2.89 3.91
CA SER A 478 -28.45 3.61 2.68
C SER A 478 -27.98 5.04 2.99
N ASN A 479 -28.66 5.74 3.88
CA ASN A 479 -28.26 7.07 4.35
C ASN A 479 -26.92 7.06 5.09
N ALA A 480 -26.64 6.03 5.91
CA ALA A 480 -25.37 5.89 6.63
C ALA A 480 -24.19 5.58 5.69
N GLU A 481 -24.41 4.77 4.64
CA GLU A 481 -23.40 4.45 3.62
C GLU A 481 -23.07 5.68 2.77
N THR A 482 -24.07 6.45 2.37
CA THR A 482 -23.91 7.72 1.65
C THR A 482 -23.13 8.73 2.51
N ALA A 483 -23.47 8.86 3.79
CA ALA A 483 -22.76 9.76 4.71
C ALA A 483 -21.29 9.35 4.89
N TYR A 484 -21.01 8.03 4.98
CA TYR A 484 -19.65 7.51 5.08
C TYR A 484 -18.83 7.77 3.80
N LEU A 485 -19.44 7.54 2.60
CA LEU A 485 -18.78 7.84 1.34
C LEU A 485 -18.41 9.34 1.25
N LEU A 486 -19.33 10.23 1.63
CA LEU A 486 -19.07 11.66 1.66
C LEU A 486 -17.92 12.04 2.59
N GLN A 487 -17.90 11.46 3.78
CA GLN A 487 -16.81 11.66 4.73
C GLN A 487 -15.47 11.21 4.14
N ARG A 488 -15.44 10.06 3.45
CA ARG A 488 -14.22 9.57 2.78
C ARG A 488 -13.78 10.47 1.63
N ILE A 489 -14.73 11.01 0.83
CA ILE A 489 -14.42 11.97 -0.23
C ILE A 489 -13.80 13.26 0.34
N GLU A 490 -14.29 13.76 1.47
CA GLU A 490 -13.72 14.93 2.15
C GLU A 490 -12.33 14.67 2.73
N GLN A 491 -12.08 13.46 3.21
CA GLN A 491 -10.81 13.06 3.82
C GLN A 491 -9.74 12.67 2.79
N TYR A 492 -10.17 12.30 1.56
CA TYR A 492 -9.26 11.87 0.51
C TYR A 492 -8.35 13.02 0.09
N SER A 493 -7.03 12.81 0.19
CA SER A 493 -6.05 13.85 -0.11
C SER A 493 -5.91 14.17 -1.61
N GLY A 494 -6.33 13.28 -2.50
CA GLY A 494 -6.29 13.43 -3.94
C GLY A 494 -7.49 14.20 -4.51
N VAL A 495 -7.91 13.84 -5.73
CA VAL A 495 -9.01 14.46 -6.46
C VAL A 495 -10.16 13.46 -6.63
N SER A 496 -11.36 13.83 -6.20
CA SER A 496 -12.59 13.06 -6.43
C SER A 496 -13.51 13.76 -7.40
N ILE A 497 -13.89 13.09 -8.47
CA ILE A 497 -14.87 13.58 -9.47
C ILE A 497 -16.13 12.74 -9.36
N LEU A 498 -17.27 13.38 -9.08
CA LEU A 498 -18.59 12.76 -9.12
C LEU A 498 -19.31 13.22 -10.39
N ALA A 499 -19.80 12.29 -11.20
CA ALA A 499 -20.58 12.59 -12.38
C ALA A 499 -22.03 12.13 -12.18
N THR A 500 -23.00 13.02 -12.45
CA THR A 500 -24.43 12.74 -12.30
C THR A 500 -25.25 13.32 -13.44
N ASN A 501 -26.35 12.67 -13.75
CA ASN A 501 -27.38 13.21 -14.66
C ASN A 501 -28.48 13.95 -13.89
N LEU A 502 -28.58 13.76 -12.56
CA LEU A 502 -29.70 14.21 -11.73
C LEU A 502 -29.19 15.05 -10.53
N LEU A 503 -28.84 16.31 -10.77
CA LEU A 503 -28.40 17.23 -9.71
C LEU A 503 -29.43 17.37 -8.56
N GLN A 504 -30.69 17.19 -8.84
CA GLN A 504 -31.78 17.30 -7.87
C GLN A 504 -31.76 16.21 -6.78
N ASN A 505 -31.02 15.13 -6.99
CA ASN A 505 -30.84 14.06 -6.00
C ASN A 505 -29.86 14.44 -4.89
N PHE A 506 -29.05 15.49 -5.12
CA PHE A 506 -28.04 15.95 -4.18
C PHE A 506 -28.60 17.06 -3.29
N ASP A 507 -28.67 16.79 -1.98
CA ASP A 507 -29.15 17.78 -1.01
C ASP A 507 -28.16 18.95 -0.80
N ASP A 508 -28.62 20.01 -0.15
CA ASP A 508 -27.80 21.19 0.09
C ASP A 508 -26.63 20.92 1.06
N ALA A 509 -26.77 19.95 1.95
CA ALA A 509 -25.71 19.55 2.86
C ALA A 509 -24.55 18.88 2.10
N PHE A 510 -24.88 18.10 1.05
CA PHE A 510 -23.89 17.54 0.14
C PHE A 510 -23.20 18.64 -0.68
N ARG A 511 -23.98 19.54 -1.31
CA ARG A 511 -23.42 20.58 -2.19
C ARG A 511 -22.42 21.49 -1.48
N ARG A 512 -22.62 21.75 -0.18
CA ARG A 512 -21.71 22.56 0.65
C ARG A 512 -20.34 21.90 0.88
N ARG A 513 -20.24 20.59 0.69
CA ARG A 513 -19.02 19.79 0.87
C ARG A 513 -18.23 19.60 -0.42
N ILE A 514 -18.80 19.97 -1.56
CA ILE A 514 -18.15 19.89 -2.86
C ILE A 514 -17.36 21.17 -3.12
N SER A 515 -16.07 21.01 -3.47
CA SER A 515 -15.18 22.14 -3.73
C SER A 515 -15.58 22.89 -5.00
N TYR A 516 -15.94 22.17 -6.06
CA TYR A 516 -16.29 22.74 -7.36
C TYR A 516 -17.48 22.02 -8.01
N MET A 517 -18.36 22.79 -8.63
CA MET A 517 -19.47 22.26 -9.43
C MET A 517 -19.35 22.74 -10.86
N VAL A 518 -19.42 21.83 -11.85
CA VAL A 518 -19.34 22.14 -13.27
C VAL A 518 -20.57 21.60 -13.97
N HIS A 519 -21.31 22.51 -14.62
CA HIS A 519 -22.50 22.17 -15.41
C HIS A 519 -22.08 21.77 -16.83
N PHE A 520 -22.60 20.67 -17.32
CA PHE A 520 -22.46 20.21 -18.71
C PHE A 520 -23.79 20.35 -19.43
N PRO A 521 -24.05 21.50 -20.03
CA PRO A 521 -25.31 21.74 -20.74
C PRO A 521 -25.40 20.94 -22.04
N MET A 522 -26.58 20.78 -22.57
CA MET A 522 -26.75 20.33 -23.96
C MET A 522 -26.03 21.30 -24.90
N PRO A 523 -25.32 20.80 -25.92
CA PRO A 523 -24.63 21.67 -26.87
C PRO A 523 -25.63 22.51 -27.68
N ASP A 524 -25.34 23.80 -27.82
CA ASP A 524 -26.07 24.68 -28.73
C ASP A 524 -25.76 24.39 -30.21
N ALA A 525 -26.44 25.04 -31.14
CA ALA A 525 -26.24 24.79 -32.55
C ALA A 525 -24.79 25.05 -33.03
N ALA A 526 -24.12 26.05 -32.46
CA ALA A 526 -22.74 26.36 -32.81
C ALA A 526 -21.79 25.24 -32.37
N LEU A 527 -21.95 24.76 -31.13
CA LEU A 527 -21.14 23.69 -30.58
C LEU A 527 -21.44 22.34 -31.25
N ARG A 528 -22.70 22.06 -31.61
CA ARG A 528 -23.09 20.87 -32.39
C ARG A 528 -22.44 20.87 -33.78
N LYS A 529 -22.35 22.05 -34.43
CA LYS A 529 -21.64 22.19 -35.71
C LYS A 529 -20.15 21.79 -35.54
N GLU A 530 -19.46 22.33 -34.54
CA GLU A 530 -18.06 21.96 -34.25
C GLU A 530 -17.91 20.47 -33.98
N LEU A 531 -18.85 19.84 -33.27
CA LEU A 531 -18.87 18.41 -33.02
C LEU A 531 -19.00 17.61 -34.33
N TRP A 532 -19.93 17.97 -35.23
CA TRP A 532 -20.10 17.33 -36.52
C TRP A 532 -18.84 17.47 -37.41
N GLU A 533 -18.20 18.64 -37.42
CA GLU A 533 -16.99 18.91 -38.20
C GLU A 533 -15.79 18.13 -37.69
N SER A 534 -15.72 17.85 -36.37
CA SER A 534 -14.58 17.20 -35.75
C SER A 534 -14.77 15.70 -35.50
N ILE A 535 -15.93 15.11 -35.77
CA ILE A 535 -16.26 13.74 -35.38
C ILE A 535 -15.58 12.67 -36.24
N PHE A 536 -15.31 13.00 -37.51
CA PHE A 536 -14.72 12.05 -38.45
C PHE A 536 -13.17 12.03 -38.36
N PRO A 537 -12.55 10.86 -38.27
CA PRO A 537 -11.11 10.72 -38.48
C PRO A 537 -10.67 11.26 -39.84
N LYS A 538 -9.42 11.72 -39.97
CA LYS A 538 -8.90 12.32 -41.22
C LYS A 538 -9.00 11.41 -42.45
N ASP A 539 -8.92 10.10 -42.22
CA ASP A 539 -8.93 9.09 -43.28
C ASP A 539 -10.36 8.65 -43.67
N THR A 540 -11.40 9.19 -43.04
CA THR A 540 -12.80 8.86 -43.36
C THR A 540 -13.18 9.51 -44.67
N PRO A 541 -13.65 8.76 -45.69
CA PRO A 541 -14.17 9.34 -46.93
C PRO A 541 -15.52 9.99 -46.67
N VAL A 542 -15.54 11.32 -46.55
CA VAL A 542 -16.78 12.11 -46.38
C VAL A 542 -17.09 12.83 -47.67
N ALA A 543 -18.35 12.76 -48.13
CA ALA A 543 -18.81 13.45 -49.31
C ALA A 543 -18.86 14.97 -49.08
N GLY A 544 -18.54 15.76 -50.10
CA GLY A 544 -18.48 17.23 -49.99
C GLY A 544 -19.82 17.93 -49.75
N GLU A 545 -20.93 17.21 -49.85
CA GLU A 545 -22.30 17.68 -49.63
C GLU A 545 -22.75 17.62 -48.15
N VAL A 546 -21.92 17.12 -47.24
CA VAL A 546 -22.26 17.02 -45.81
C VAL A 546 -22.28 18.41 -45.19
N ASP A 547 -23.47 18.91 -44.86
CA ASP A 547 -23.67 20.20 -44.20
C ASP A 547 -23.81 20.04 -42.68
N ALA A 548 -22.70 20.23 -41.97
CA ALA A 548 -22.65 20.18 -40.51
C ALA A 548 -23.51 21.26 -39.83
N LEU A 549 -23.68 22.43 -40.46
CA LEU A 549 -24.50 23.51 -39.90
C LEU A 549 -26.00 23.15 -39.97
N MET A 550 -26.44 22.59 -41.08
CA MET A 550 -27.82 22.14 -41.24
C MET A 550 -28.15 21.03 -40.24
N LEU A 551 -27.30 20.02 -40.09
CA LEU A 551 -27.47 18.96 -39.08
C LEU A 551 -27.52 19.53 -37.65
N ALA A 552 -26.66 20.49 -37.36
CA ALA A 552 -26.60 21.12 -36.04
C ALA A 552 -27.85 21.96 -35.72
N GLN A 553 -28.44 22.62 -36.69
CA GLN A 553 -29.66 23.43 -36.52
C GLN A 553 -30.91 22.57 -36.44
N ALA A 554 -30.99 21.56 -37.30
CA ALA A 554 -32.18 20.72 -37.40
C ALA A 554 -32.36 19.73 -36.26
N PHE A 555 -31.25 19.22 -35.67
CA PHE A 555 -31.31 18.13 -34.70
C PHE A 555 -30.61 18.49 -33.37
N GLU A 556 -31.39 18.47 -32.28
CA GLU A 556 -30.90 18.69 -30.94
C GLU A 556 -30.35 17.37 -30.36
N LEU A 557 -29.05 17.15 -30.56
CA LEU A 557 -28.35 15.95 -30.15
C LEU A 557 -27.25 16.26 -29.11
N SER A 558 -27.04 15.32 -28.20
CA SER A 558 -25.87 15.35 -27.31
C SER A 558 -24.59 14.95 -28.07
N GLY A 559 -23.43 15.24 -27.53
CA GLY A 559 -22.15 14.82 -28.14
C GLY A 559 -22.04 13.32 -28.34
N ALA A 560 -22.56 12.52 -27.41
CA ALA A 560 -22.59 11.07 -27.55
C ALA A 560 -23.54 10.62 -28.66
N SER A 561 -24.72 11.26 -28.79
CA SER A 561 -25.66 10.95 -29.86
C SER A 561 -25.13 11.36 -31.25
N ILE A 562 -24.41 12.47 -31.35
CA ILE A 562 -23.72 12.87 -32.58
C ILE A 562 -22.66 11.82 -32.96
N LYS A 563 -21.84 11.38 -32.00
CA LYS A 563 -20.85 10.33 -32.23
C LYS A 563 -21.49 9.03 -32.72
N ASN A 564 -22.56 8.60 -32.07
CA ASN A 564 -23.26 7.36 -32.44
C ASN A 564 -23.91 7.47 -33.83
N ALA A 565 -24.53 8.59 -34.12
CA ALA A 565 -25.15 8.86 -35.45
C ALA A 565 -24.09 8.89 -36.54
N ALA A 566 -22.94 9.55 -36.31
CA ALA A 566 -21.84 9.58 -37.26
C ALA A 566 -21.24 8.17 -37.50
N LEU A 567 -21.04 7.39 -36.45
CA LEU A 567 -20.55 6.02 -36.57
C LEU A 567 -21.54 5.12 -37.32
N HIS A 568 -22.81 5.21 -37.02
CA HIS A 568 -23.86 4.47 -37.72
C HIS A 568 -23.94 4.85 -39.20
N GLY A 569 -23.90 6.16 -39.51
CA GLY A 569 -23.82 6.64 -40.87
C GLY A 569 -22.58 6.18 -41.63
N ALA A 570 -21.43 6.17 -40.98
CA ALA A 570 -20.20 5.63 -41.58
C ALA A 570 -20.31 4.13 -41.88
N LEU A 571 -20.92 3.35 -40.97
CA LEU A 571 -21.17 1.91 -41.21
C LEU A 571 -22.14 1.67 -42.38
N LEU A 572 -23.20 2.49 -42.51
CA LEU A 572 -24.12 2.41 -43.66
C LEU A 572 -23.39 2.72 -44.97
N ALA A 573 -22.63 3.82 -45.02
CA ALA A 573 -21.86 4.21 -46.21
C ALA A 573 -20.84 3.14 -46.61
N ALA A 574 -20.13 2.59 -45.63
CA ALA A 574 -19.17 1.50 -45.85
C ALA A 574 -19.84 0.22 -46.40
N SER A 575 -21.04 -0.11 -45.92
CA SER A 575 -21.80 -1.27 -46.42
C SER A 575 -22.27 -1.09 -47.89
N GLU A 576 -22.45 0.17 -48.29
CA GLU A 576 -22.82 0.53 -49.69
C GLU A 576 -21.56 0.74 -50.57
N GLY A 577 -20.37 0.81 -50.00
CA GLY A 577 -19.11 1.05 -50.70
C GLY A 577 -18.96 2.50 -51.21
N VAL A 578 -19.59 3.47 -50.55
CA VAL A 578 -19.60 4.88 -50.93
C VAL A 578 -19.09 5.79 -49.81
N PRO A 579 -18.65 7.01 -50.08
CA PRO A 579 -18.33 8.00 -49.04
C PRO A 579 -19.53 8.33 -48.14
N VAL A 580 -19.26 8.75 -46.91
CA VAL A 580 -20.30 9.16 -45.95
C VAL A 580 -20.98 10.41 -46.45
N GLY A 581 -22.24 10.30 -46.84
CA GLY A 581 -23.08 11.41 -47.31
C GLY A 581 -24.21 11.75 -46.33
N MET A 582 -24.96 12.79 -46.64
CA MET A 582 -26.07 13.27 -45.80
C MET A 582 -27.11 12.19 -45.49
N LYS A 583 -27.53 11.37 -46.50
CA LYS A 583 -28.50 10.29 -46.29
C LYS A 583 -28.05 9.31 -45.20
N HIS A 584 -26.76 8.97 -45.15
CA HIS A 584 -26.21 8.02 -44.15
C HIS A 584 -26.24 8.62 -42.74
N LEU A 585 -25.93 9.94 -42.63
CA LEU A 585 -25.94 10.64 -41.32
C LEU A 585 -27.37 10.82 -40.81
N LEU A 586 -28.33 11.12 -41.72
CA LEU A 586 -29.74 11.20 -41.38
C LEU A 586 -30.30 9.85 -40.92
N GLY A 587 -29.91 8.74 -41.57
CA GLY A 587 -30.23 7.39 -41.10
C GLY A 587 -29.65 7.08 -39.72
N GLY A 588 -28.42 7.57 -39.45
CA GLY A 588 -27.80 7.49 -38.10
C GLY A 588 -28.56 8.29 -37.06
N ILE A 589 -29.02 9.47 -37.39
CA ILE A 589 -29.84 10.33 -36.52
C ILE A 589 -31.21 9.70 -36.27
N GLU A 590 -31.83 9.12 -37.28
CA GLU A 590 -33.11 8.42 -37.15
C GLU A 590 -33.00 7.26 -36.14
N ASN A 591 -31.94 6.48 -36.22
CA ASN A 591 -31.68 5.41 -35.28
C ASN A 591 -31.49 5.95 -33.84
N GLU A 592 -30.78 7.06 -33.65
CA GLU A 592 -30.61 7.68 -32.31
C GLU A 592 -31.93 8.26 -31.75
N TYR A 593 -32.75 8.88 -32.57
CA TYR A 593 -34.08 9.37 -32.18
C TYR A 593 -34.99 8.18 -31.78
N GLY A 594 -34.98 7.11 -32.57
CA GLY A 594 -35.72 5.89 -32.25
C GLY A 594 -35.37 5.31 -30.89
N LYS A 595 -34.07 5.23 -30.55
CA LYS A 595 -33.61 4.80 -29.22
C LYS A 595 -34.09 5.69 -28.06
N GLN A 596 -34.27 6.98 -28.33
CA GLN A 596 -34.74 7.96 -27.35
C GLN A 596 -36.26 8.09 -27.29
N GLY A 597 -37.01 7.37 -28.13
CA GLY A 597 -38.44 7.49 -28.24
C GLY A 597 -38.90 8.86 -28.78
N LYS A 598 -38.03 9.59 -29.47
CA LYS A 598 -38.32 10.89 -30.07
C LYS A 598 -38.86 10.73 -31.47
N ASN A 599 -39.88 11.51 -31.81
CA ASN A 599 -40.41 11.59 -33.17
C ASN A 599 -39.83 12.81 -33.90
N PHE A 600 -39.63 12.69 -35.20
CA PHE A 600 -39.26 13.83 -36.03
C PHE A 600 -40.39 14.83 -36.16
N SER A 601 -40.04 16.11 -36.10
CA SER A 601 -40.94 17.19 -36.47
C SER A 601 -41.22 17.16 -37.99
N THR A 602 -42.25 17.86 -38.44
CA THR A 602 -42.60 17.92 -39.86
C THR A 602 -41.43 18.43 -40.72
N SER A 603 -40.75 19.48 -40.27
CA SER A 603 -39.57 20.04 -40.95
C SER A 603 -38.37 19.09 -40.97
N GLN A 604 -38.19 18.26 -39.95
CA GLN A 604 -37.12 17.23 -39.92
C GLN A 604 -37.45 16.07 -40.86
N ARG A 605 -38.73 15.71 -41.03
CA ARG A 605 -39.18 14.68 -42.00
C ARG A 605 -39.00 15.16 -43.44
N GLU A 606 -39.37 16.40 -43.74
CA GLU A 606 -39.13 17.00 -45.05
C GLU A 606 -37.65 16.99 -45.41
N LEU A 607 -36.78 17.21 -44.44
CA LEU A 607 -35.34 17.18 -44.61
C LEU A 607 -34.83 15.75 -44.87
N LEU A 608 -35.36 14.76 -44.18
CA LEU A 608 -35.08 13.33 -44.43
C LEU A 608 -35.51 12.92 -45.84
N GLU A 609 -36.70 13.30 -46.27
CA GLU A 609 -37.26 12.99 -47.60
C GLU A 609 -36.49 13.66 -48.74
N ALA A 610 -35.88 14.82 -48.49
CA ALA A 610 -35.07 15.53 -49.48
C ALA A 610 -33.70 14.85 -49.79
N PHE A 611 -33.20 14.00 -48.91
CA PHE A 611 -31.90 13.33 -49.06
C PHE A 611 -32.01 11.79 -49.19
N LEU A 612 -33.17 11.20 -49.00
CA LEU A 612 -33.47 9.80 -49.28
C LEU A 612 -33.84 9.62 -50.76
#